data_6fa2a4f3d7e37f801f9fda5a2da0cf67
#
_entry.id   6fa2a4f3d7e37f801f9fda5a2da0cf67
#
_cell.length_a   1.000
_cell.length_b   1.000
_cell.length_c   1.000
_cell.angle_alpha   90.00
_cell.angle_beta   90.00
_cell.angle_gamma   90.00
#
_symmetry.space_group_name_H-M   'P 1'
#
loop_
_entity.id
_entity.type
_entity.pdbx_description
1 polymer ?
#
loop_
_entity_poly.entity_id
_entity_poly.type
_entity_poly.pdbx_seq_one_letter_code
_entity_poly.pdbx_strand_id
1 'polypeptide(L)'
;MQILIYNTLQHLDHLSDNQQLLVLELINRTTHHDGTPPIAEHILLHLRYGGDKADSHLLVEKDKQVIGYAHLDQTDLVAGPSVELVVDPDHRNAGIGKQLLSKAIEICGKSLRLWVHGEAEASHNLAASFNFEKIRTVLQMSKSLSDIQPLPIIDKEIIIRSFLPGIDSDDWLQLNNKVFKDHPEQGGWQISDLNHRISEDWFDEKGFFIVEKNNQVIASTWTKVHGAHSHDHGGEESSHAHPAIGEIYITAVDPAYTGLGIGKALTITALNYLKYQGLTDAMLYVDFDNKVALNLYDSLGFELSSKDVLYRLEA
;
A
#
# COMPACT_ATOMS: atom_id res chain seq x y z
N MET A 1 -40.08 15.88 -21.95
CA MET A 1 -39.06 16.69 -21.26
C MET A 1 -38.19 15.69 -20.50
N GLN A 2 -37.12 15.21 -21.13
CA GLN A 2 -36.15 14.32 -20.48
C GLN A 2 -35.37 15.17 -19.52
N ILE A 3 -35.54 14.94 -18.22
CA ILE A 3 -34.64 15.50 -17.19
C ILE A 3 -33.31 14.81 -17.42
N LEU A 4 -32.34 15.52 -17.97
CA LEU A 4 -30.94 15.12 -17.98
C LEU A 4 -30.50 15.07 -16.52
N ILE A 5 -30.50 13.88 -15.95
CA ILE A 5 -29.93 13.65 -14.63
C ILE A 5 -28.42 13.74 -14.83
N TYR A 6 -27.84 14.89 -14.51
CA TYR A 6 -26.39 15.07 -14.52
C TYR A 6 -25.84 14.33 -13.33
N ASN A 7 -25.01 13.33 -13.58
CA ASN A 7 -24.15 12.76 -12.54
C ASN A 7 -23.22 13.86 -12.04
N THR A 8 -23.34 14.22 -10.77
CA THR A 8 -22.50 15.27 -10.19
C THR A 8 -21.19 14.66 -9.66
N LEU A 9 -20.08 15.08 -10.23
CA LEU A 9 -18.76 14.75 -9.70
C LEU A 9 -18.43 15.75 -8.59
N GLN A 10 -18.09 15.25 -7.41
CA GLN A 10 -17.64 16.01 -6.26
C GLN A 10 -16.18 15.68 -5.96
N HIS A 11 -15.41 16.68 -5.56
CA HIS A 11 -14.07 16.52 -5.00
C HIS A 11 -14.14 16.97 -3.54
N LEU A 12 -13.72 16.10 -2.62
CA LEU A 12 -13.86 16.25 -1.18
C LEU A 12 -12.54 15.92 -0.49
N ASP A 13 -12.12 16.74 0.44
CA ASP A 13 -10.97 16.47 1.31
C ASP A 13 -11.33 15.45 2.40
N HIS A 14 -12.62 15.35 2.78
CA HIS A 14 -13.13 14.41 3.76
C HIS A 14 -14.54 13.94 3.38
N LEU A 15 -14.82 12.67 3.66
CA LEU A 15 -16.16 12.11 3.52
C LEU A 15 -16.96 12.34 4.80
N SER A 16 -18.23 12.72 4.68
CA SER A 16 -19.18 12.60 5.78
C SER A 16 -19.50 11.12 6.06
N ASP A 17 -19.97 10.79 7.26
CA ASP A 17 -20.33 9.42 7.66
C ASP A 17 -21.26 8.75 6.65
N ASN A 18 -22.24 9.51 6.12
CA ASN A 18 -23.15 8.97 5.11
C ASN A 18 -22.45 8.67 3.78
N GLN A 19 -21.57 9.57 3.33
CA GLN A 19 -20.78 9.34 2.09
C GLN A 19 -19.84 8.16 2.24
N GLN A 20 -19.19 8.01 3.38
CA GLN A 20 -18.34 6.89 3.71
C GLN A 20 -19.11 5.56 3.62
N LEU A 21 -20.30 5.47 4.22
CA LEU A 21 -21.16 4.31 4.12
C LEU A 21 -21.52 3.97 2.68
N LEU A 22 -21.94 4.96 1.88
CA LEU A 22 -22.29 4.78 0.47
C LEU A 22 -21.10 4.33 -0.39
N VAL A 23 -19.91 4.84 -0.11
CA VAL A 23 -18.65 4.38 -0.77
C VAL A 23 -18.35 2.93 -0.41
N LEU A 24 -18.41 2.57 0.87
CA LEU A 24 -18.20 1.18 1.32
C LEU A 24 -19.24 0.22 0.71
N GLU A 25 -20.49 0.63 0.58
CA GLU A 25 -21.52 -0.13 -0.11
C GLU A 25 -21.20 -0.34 -1.61
N LEU A 26 -20.72 0.71 -2.30
CA LEU A 26 -20.27 0.60 -3.69
C LEU A 26 -19.12 -0.41 -3.81
N ILE A 27 -18.10 -0.30 -2.96
CA ILE A 27 -16.95 -1.21 -2.96
C ILE A 27 -17.39 -2.65 -2.72
N ASN A 28 -18.28 -2.89 -1.74
CA ASN A 28 -18.80 -4.22 -1.44
C ASN A 28 -19.59 -4.81 -2.61
N ARG A 29 -20.48 -4.04 -3.24
CA ARG A 29 -21.23 -4.50 -4.43
C ARG A 29 -20.29 -4.87 -5.57
N THR A 30 -19.29 -4.04 -5.81
CA THR A 30 -18.29 -4.26 -6.86
C THR A 30 -17.44 -5.50 -6.57
N THR A 31 -16.97 -5.65 -5.34
CA THR A 31 -16.22 -6.83 -4.90
C THR A 31 -17.03 -8.11 -5.08
N HIS A 32 -18.32 -8.08 -4.72
CA HIS A 32 -19.20 -9.24 -4.88
C HIS A 32 -19.43 -9.59 -6.38
N HIS A 33 -19.54 -8.59 -7.23
CA HIS A 33 -19.73 -8.77 -8.67
C HIS A 33 -18.47 -9.28 -9.38
N ASP A 34 -17.31 -8.69 -9.06
CA ASP A 34 -16.05 -8.93 -9.75
C ASP A 34 -15.20 -10.06 -9.13
N GLY A 35 -15.53 -10.45 -7.89
CA GLY A 35 -14.76 -11.45 -7.13
C GLY A 35 -13.43 -10.92 -6.59
N THR A 36 -13.10 -9.65 -6.82
CA THR A 36 -11.86 -9.00 -6.37
C THR A 36 -12.17 -7.60 -5.85
N PRO A 37 -11.62 -7.20 -4.69
CA PRO A 37 -11.76 -5.84 -4.19
C PRO A 37 -11.17 -4.84 -5.19
N PRO A 38 -11.90 -3.77 -5.56
CA PRO A 38 -11.41 -2.77 -6.51
C PRO A 38 -10.48 -1.72 -5.87
N ILE A 39 -10.34 -1.75 -4.56
CA ILE A 39 -9.58 -0.81 -3.72
C ILE A 39 -8.72 -1.61 -2.75
N ALA A 40 -7.49 -1.20 -2.52
CA ALA A 40 -6.55 -1.84 -1.61
C ALA A 40 -7.06 -1.84 -0.16
N GLU A 41 -6.66 -2.86 0.61
CA GLU A 41 -7.15 -3.06 1.98
C GLU A 41 -6.77 -1.90 2.91
N HIS A 42 -5.56 -1.34 2.78
CA HIS A 42 -5.16 -0.20 3.59
C HIS A 42 -6.03 1.04 3.34
N ILE A 43 -6.47 1.28 2.09
CA ILE A 43 -7.40 2.37 1.79
C ILE A 43 -8.79 2.09 2.38
N LEU A 44 -9.25 0.83 2.38
CA LEU A 44 -10.49 0.46 3.07
C LEU A 44 -10.43 0.76 4.57
N LEU A 45 -9.26 0.58 5.19
CA LEU A 45 -9.05 0.95 6.59
C LEU A 45 -9.07 2.48 6.77
N HIS A 46 -8.43 3.24 5.89
CA HIS A 46 -8.51 4.71 5.89
C HIS A 46 -9.94 5.21 5.71
N LEU A 47 -10.71 4.60 4.81
CA LEU A 47 -12.12 4.92 4.63
C LEU A 47 -12.96 4.66 5.87
N ARG A 48 -12.67 3.60 6.63
CA ARG A 48 -13.46 3.24 7.82
C ARG A 48 -13.10 4.03 9.06
N TYR A 49 -11.83 4.41 9.18
CA TYR A 49 -11.26 4.87 10.45
C TYR A 49 -10.53 6.21 10.36
N GLY A 50 -10.53 6.82 9.20
CA GLY A 50 -9.82 8.06 8.89
C GLY A 50 -8.54 7.78 8.10
N GLY A 51 -8.30 8.62 7.11
CA GLY A 51 -7.13 8.59 6.22
C GLY A 51 -6.08 9.63 6.62
N ASP A 52 -5.02 9.69 5.83
CA ASP A 52 -3.97 10.69 5.98
C ASP A 52 -4.48 12.10 5.58
N LYS A 53 -3.84 13.15 6.10
CA LYS A 53 -4.29 14.55 5.91
C LYS A 53 -4.29 15.03 4.46
N ALA A 54 -3.52 14.38 3.58
CA ALA A 54 -3.42 14.72 2.17
C ALA A 54 -4.19 13.74 1.26
N ASP A 55 -5.01 12.85 1.84
CA ASP A 55 -5.96 12.05 1.09
C ASP A 55 -7.12 12.92 0.62
N SER A 56 -7.65 12.62 -0.55
CA SER A 56 -8.88 13.23 -1.03
C SER A 56 -9.73 12.25 -1.84
N HIS A 57 -10.98 12.61 -2.08
CA HIS A 57 -11.99 11.70 -2.58
C HIS A 57 -12.73 12.33 -3.77
N LEU A 58 -12.97 11.54 -4.81
CA LEU A 58 -13.85 11.89 -5.90
C LEU A 58 -15.10 11.00 -5.85
N LEU A 59 -16.28 11.60 -5.82
CA LEU A 59 -17.55 10.89 -5.81
C LEU A 59 -18.38 11.25 -7.05
N VAL A 60 -19.00 10.25 -7.64
CA VAL A 60 -20.06 10.43 -8.63
C VAL A 60 -21.35 9.87 -8.06
N GLU A 61 -22.33 10.75 -7.84
CA GLU A 61 -23.61 10.38 -7.27
C GLU A 61 -24.73 10.43 -8.32
N LYS A 62 -25.66 9.50 -8.19
CA LYS A 62 -26.90 9.43 -8.94
C LYS A 62 -28.01 8.87 -8.04
N ASP A 63 -29.15 9.53 -8.00
CA ASP A 63 -30.33 9.09 -7.23
C ASP A 63 -30.03 8.75 -5.75
N LYS A 64 -29.14 9.55 -5.12
CA LYS A 64 -28.64 9.37 -3.74
C LYS A 64 -27.76 8.10 -3.55
N GLN A 65 -27.27 7.52 -4.58
CA GLN A 65 -26.31 6.41 -4.53
C GLN A 65 -24.98 6.88 -5.09
N VAL A 66 -23.88 6.42 -4.48
CA VAL A 66 -22.55 6.57 -5.07
C VAL A 66 -22.38 5.47 -6.12
N ILE A 67 -22.18 5.89 -7.37
CA ILE A 67 -22.02 5.02 -8.55
C ILE A 67 -20.60 5.03 -9.10
N GLY A 68 -19.76 5.92 -8.59
CA GLY A 68 -18.34 5.99 -8.90
C GLY A 68 -17.58 6.66 -7.77
N TYR A 69 -16.41 6.14 -7.47
CA TYR A 69 -15.53 6.66 -6.42
C TYR A 69 -14.08 6.57 -6.87
N ALA A 70 -13.27 7.55 -6.48
CA ALA A 70 -11.83 7.43 -6.54
C ALA A 70 -11.20 7.99 -5.26
N HIS A 71 -10.21 7.26 -4.76
CA HIS A 71 -9.32 7.68 -3.68
C HIS A 71 -8.05 8.25 -4.27
N LEU A 72 -7.64 9.43 -3.83
CA LEU A 72 -6.41 10.11 -4.21
C LEU A 72 -5.49 10.16 -2.99
N ASP A 73 -4.38 9.46 -3.05
CA ASP A 73 -3.31 9.56 -2.06
C ASP A 73 -2.23 10.50 -2.60
N GLN A 74 -2.02 11.61 -1.93
CA GLN A 74 -1.00 12.61 -2.22
C GLN A 74 0.06 12.70 -1.12
N THR A 75 0.07 11.74 -0.19
CA THR A 75 1.00 11.70 0.95
C THR A 75 2.40 11.27 0.55
N ASP A 76 2.51 10.43 -0.49
CA ASP A 76 3.78 9.88 -0.94
C ASP A 76 4.60 10.92 -1.73
N LEU A 77 5.47 11.65 -1.03
CA LEU A 77 6.37 12.64 -1.63
C LEU A 77 7.53 12.02 -2.42
N VAL A 78 7.75 10.71 -2.29
CA VAL A 78 8.85 9.99 -2.95
C VAL A 78 8.38 9.37 -4.25
N ALA A 79 7.36 8.53 -4.21
CA ALA A 79 6.83 7.84 -5.39
C ALA A 79 5.82 8.69 -6.17
N GLY A 80 5.31 9.78 -5.58
CA GLY A 80 4.32 10.68 -6.14
C GLY A 80 2.87 10.25 -5.89
N PRO A 81 1.90 11.04 -6.34
CA PRO A 81 0.49 10.79 -6.07
C PRO A 81 -0.01 9.50 -6.71
N SER A 82 -0.99 8.87 -6.07
CA SER A 82 -1.66 7.68 -6.60
C SER A 82 -3.18 7.81 -6.58
N VAL A 83 -3.84 7.04 -7.44
CA VAL A 83 -5.29 6.94 -7.52
C VAL A 83 -5.71 5.48 -7.60
N GLU A 84 -6.77 5.15 -6.87
CA GLU A 84 -7.54 3.93 -7.01
C GLU A 84 -9.00 4.31 -7.27
N LEU A 85 -9.66 3.62 -8.19
CA LEU A 85 -11.02 3.99 -8.55
C LEU A 85 -11.93 2.77 -8.75
N VAL A 86 -13.21 2.98 -8.46
CA VAL A 86 -14.27 1.98 -8.65
C VAL A 86 -15.47 2.61 -9.31
N VAL A 87 -16.10 1.84 -10.22
CA VAL A 87 -17.37 2.19 -10.87
C VAL A 87 -18.34 1.04 -10.65
N ASP A 88 -19.53 1.41 -10.19
CA ASP A 88 -20.64 0.48 -10.00
C ASP A 88 -20.85 -0.38 -11.24
N PRO A 89 -20.93 -1.73 -11.11
CA PRO A 89 -21.05 -2.63 -12.24
C PRO A 89 -22.20 -2.27 -13.21
N ASP A 90 -23.35 -1.86 -12.68
CA ASP A 90 -24.54 -1.49 -13.48
C ASP A 90 -24.40 -0.14 -14.20
N HIS A 91 -23.39 0.64 -13.85
CA HIS A 91 -23.13 1.98 -14.41
C HIS A 91 -21.83 2.06 -15.21
N ARG A 92 -21.19 0.92 -15.51
CA ARG A 92 -20.00 0.84 -16.37
C ARG A 92 -20.31 1.22 -17.81
N ASN A 93 -19.29 1.54 -18.57
CA ASN A 93 -19.38 1.98 -19.97
C ASN A 93 -20.18 3.28 -20.19
N ALA A 94 -20.58 3.98 -19.12
CA ALA A 94 -21.25 5.28 -19.16
C ALA A 94 -20.29 6.49 -19.04
N GLY A 95 -18.98 6.27 -19.11
CA GLY A 95 -17.97 7.31 -19.04
C GLY A 95 -17.55 7.73 -17.63
N ILE A 96 -18.11 7.14 -16.57
CA ILE A 96 -17.83 7.51 -15.16
C ILE A 96 -16.34 7.32 -14.82
N GLY A 97 -15.75 6.18 -15.18
CA GLY A 97 -14.32 5.95 -14.94
C GLY A 97 -13.43 6.98 -15.64
N LYS A 98 -13.79 7.38 -16.88
CA LYS A 98 -13.08 8.46 -17.58
C LYS A 98 -13.22 9.80 -16.88
N GLN A 99 -14.40 10.11 -16.35
CA GLN A 99 -14.66 11.35 -15.62
C GLN A 99 -13.82 11.42 -14.32
N LEU A 100 -13.79 10.31 -13.54
CA LEU A 100 -12.99 10.18 -12.33
C LEU A 100 -11.49 10.33 -12.63
N LEU A 101 -10.98 9.59 -13.59
CA LEU A 101 -9.56 9.60 -13.92
C LEU A 101 -9.12 10.95 -14.52
N SER A 102 -9.95 11.60 -15.36
CA SER A 102 -9.66 12.96 -15.85
C SER A 102 -9.54 13.95 -14.71
N LYS A 103 -10.44 13.86 -13.70
CA LYS A 103 -10.40 14.77 -12.54
C LYS A 103 -9.21 14.49 -11.64
N ALA A 104 -8.85 13.22 -11.45
CA ALA A 104 -7.63 12.84 -10.72
C ALA A 104 -6.37 13.43 -11.37
N ILE A 105 -6.25 13.35 -12.70
CA ILE A 105 -5.15 13.94 -13.45
C ILE A 105 -5.13 15.47 -13.31
N GLU A 106 -6.30 16.12 -13.32
CA GLU A 106 -6.40 17.59 -13.12
C GLU A 106 -5.87 18.00 -11.74
N ILE A 107 -6.19 17.23 -10.69
CA ILE A 107 -5.80 17.51 -9.31
C ILE A 107 -4.32 17.18 -9.06
N CYS A 108 -3.89 15.97 -9.43
CA CYS A 108 -2.56 15.45 -9.10
C CYS A 108 -1.50 15.82 -10.15
N GLY A 109 -1.91 16.28 -11.32
CA GLY A 109 -1.01 16.59 -12.42
C GLY A 109 -0.45 15.37 -13.13
N LYS A 110 0.63 15.58 -13.89
CA LYS A 110 1.40 14.52 -14.55
C LYS A 110 2.23 13.78 -13.50
N SER A 111 2.57 12.54 -13.75
CA SER A 111 3.23 11.59 -12.84
C SER A 111 2.27 10.88 -11.87
N LEU A 112 0.96 11.00 -12.11
CA LEU A 112 -0.04 10.24 -11.36
C LEU A 112 0.18 8.74 -11.59
N ARG A 113 0.16 7.99 -10.49
CA ARG A 113 0.15 6.52 -10.50
C ARG A 113 -1.30 6.05 -10.40
N LEU A 114 -1.64 5.02 -11.17
CA LEU A 114 -2.96 4.38 -11.14
C LEU A 114 -2.78 2.90 -10.76
N TRP A 115 -3.33 2.52 -9.62
CA TRP A 115 -3.44 1.14 -9.23
C TRP A 115 -4.70 0.49 -9.83
N VAL A 116 -4.52 -0.67 -10.40
CA VAL A 116 -5.60 -1.52 -10.92
C VAL A 116 -5.53 -2.85 -10.21
N HIS A 117 -6.55 -3.15 -9.42
CA HIS A 117 -6.67 -4.40 -8.67
C HIS A 117 -7.39 -5.46 -9.50
N GLY A 118 -6.81 -6.65 -9.52
CA GLY A 118 -7.30 -7.75 -10.37
C GLY A 118 -6.97 -7.56 -11.85
N GLU A 119 -7.58 -8.40 -12.71
CA GLU A 119 -7.27 -8.46 -14.14
C GLU A 119 -8.44 -8.02 -15.03
N ALA A 120 -9.26 -7.06 -14.60
CA ALA A 120 -10.39 -6.56 -15.38
C ALA A 120 -9.92 -5.80 -16.63
N GLU A 121 -10.24 -6.31 -17.82
CA GLU A 121 -9.87 -5.71 -19.10
C GLU A 121 -10.34 -4.25 -19.25
N ALA A 122 -11.52 -3.92 -18.70
CA ALA A 122 -12.05 -2.55 -18.71
C ALA A 122 -11.13 -1.55 -17.99
N SER A 123 -10.49 -1.95 -16.90
CA SER A 123 -9.56 -1.10 -16.14
C SER A 123 -8.26 -0.87 -16.92
N HIS A 124 -7.73 -1.91 -17.56
CA HIS A 124 -6.56 -1.80 -18.43
C HIS A 124 -6.83 -0.91 -19.66
N ASN A 125 -8.02 -1.05 -20.27
CA ASN A 125 -8.44 -0.21 -21.40
C ASN A 125 -8.64 1.25 -20.98
N LEU A 126 -9.12 1.49 -19.75
CA LEU A 126 -9.23 2.84 -19.20
C LEU A 126 -7.84 3.47 -19.06
N ALA A 127 -6.89 2.79 -18.42
CA ALA A 127 -5.52 3.25 -18.27
C ALA A 127 -4.87 3.58 -19.64
N ALA A 128 -4.99 2.68 -20.61
CA ALA A 128 -4.47 2.87 -21.98
C ALA A 128 -5.10 4.08 -22.68
N SER A 129 -6.40 4.35 -22.46
CA SER A 129 -7.10 5.49 -23.07
C SER A 129 -6.61 6.86 -22.61
N PHE A 130 -5.85 6.92 -21.52
CA PHE A 130 -5.21 8.13 -20.98
C PHE A 130 -3.69 8.09 -21.12
N ASN A 131 -3.14 7.16 -21.91
CA ASN A 131 -1.69 7.00 -22.12
C ASN A 131 -0.93 6.66 -20.83
N PHE A 132 -1.56 5.96 -19.90
CA PHE A 132 -0.85 5.38 -18.77
C PHE A 132 -0.02 4.18 -19.24
N GLU A 133 1.24 4.15 -18.83
CA GLU A 133 2.14 3.03 -19.11
C GLU A 133 2.20 2.07 -17.94
N LYS A 134 2.14 0.78 -18.22
CA LYS A 134 2.30 -0.26 -17.22
C LYS A 134 3.74 -0.29 -16.74
N ILE A 135 3.97 -0.04 -15.45
CA ILE A 135 5.32 -0.04 -14.86
C ILE A 135 5.59 -1.28 -14.01
N ARG A 136 4.57 -1.89 -13.38
CA ARG A 136 4.75 -3.05 -12.51
C ARG A 136 3.53 -3.98 -12.52
N THR A 137 3.79 -5.23 -12.23
CA THR A 137 2.78 -6.18 -11.73
C THR A 137 3.23 -6.62 -10.34
N VAL A 138 2.37 -6.43 -9.37
CA VAL A 138 2.65 -6.67 -7.96
C VAL A 138 1.66 -7.68 -7.42
N LEU A 139 2.14 -8.62 -6.62
CA LEU A 139 1.29 -9.54 -5.86
C LEU A 139 1.18 -9.02 -4.43
N GLN A 140 -0.03 -8.89 -3.95
CA GLN A 140 -0.29 -8.75 -2.53
C GLN A 140 -0.40 -10.15 -1.93
N MET A 141 0.38 -10.42 -0.90
CA MET A 141 0.32 -11.67 -0.17
C MET A 141 -0.01 -11.39 1.29
N SER A 142 -0.78 -12.26 1.92
CA SER A 142 -1.17 -12.13 3.32
C SER A 142 -0.90 -13.41 4.11
N LYS A 143 -0.79 -13.26 5.43
CA LYS A 143 -0.55 -14.36 6.35
C LYS A 143 -1.14 -14.04 7.72
N SER A 144 -1.82 -15.04 8.33
CA SER A 144 -2.16 -14.97 9.76
C SER A 144 -0.91 -15.05 10.64
N LEU A 145 -0.87 -14.20 11.66
CA LEU A 145 0.18 -14.15 12.67
C LEU A 145 -0.02 -15.17 13.81
N SER A 146 -1.05 -16.02 13.73
CA SER A 146 -1.30 -17.09 14.71
C SER A 146 -0.17 -18.12 14.73
N ASP A 147 0.35 -18.48 13.57
CA ASP A 147 1.42 -19.46 13.38
C ASP A 147 2.64 -18.85 12.66
N ILE A 148 3.65 -18.50 13.44
CA ILE A 148 4.93 -17.98 12.96
C ILE A 148 6.00 -19.03 13.19
N GLN A 149 6.72 -19.37 12.12
CA GLN A 149 7.84 -20.29 12.20
C GLN A 149 8.93 -19.78 13.16
N PRO A 150 9.70 -20.67 13.79
CA PRO A 150 10.84 -20.27 14.61
C PRO A 150 11.91 -19.57 13.77
N LEU A 151 12.67 -18.69 14.40
CA LEU A 151 13.83 -18.06 13.75
C LEU A 151 14.82 -19.12 13.25
N PRO A 152 15.30 -19.00 12.02
CA PRO A 152 16.34 -19.90 11.51
C PRO A 152 17.66 -19.67 12.25
N ILE A 153 18.49 -20.67 12.27
CA ILE A 153 19.87 -20.54 12.72
C ILE A 153 20.64 -19.80 11.61
N ILE A 154 21.15 -18.63 11.93
CA ILE A 154 22.03 -17.85 11.06
C ILE A 154 23.44 -17.78 11.68
N ASP A 155 24.41 -17.30 10.89
CA ASP A 155 25.76 -17.08 11.36
C ASP A 155 25.77 -16.18 12.61
N LYS A 156 26.47 -16.60 13.67
CA LYS A 156 26.57 -15.89 14.95
C LYS A 156 27.23 -14.50 14.85
N GLU A 157 27.96 -14.24 13.76
CA GLU A 157 28.54 -12.92 13.47
C GLU A 157 27.51 -11.94 12.87
N ILE A 158 26.31 -12.43 12.56
CA ILE A 158 25.21 -11.63 12.05
C ILE A 158 24.37 -11.13 13.23
N ILE A 159 24.19 -9.82 13.32
CA ILE A 159 23.40 -9.16 14.37
C ILE A 159 22.18 -8.54 13.72
N ILE A 160 21.00 -8.83 14.26
CA ILE A 160 19.74 -8.16 13.89
C ILE A 160 19.38 -7.19 15.03
N ARG A 161 19.19 -5.93 14.70
CA ARG A 161 18.79 -4.89 15.64
C ARG A 161 17.86 -3.86 15.00
N SER A 162 17.21 -3.04 15.82
CA SER A 162 16.42 -1.92 15.30
C SER A 162 17.32 -0.85 14.66
N PHE A 163 16.76 -0.19 13.67
CA PHE A 163 17.34 0.96 12.99
C PHE A 163 17.38 2.17 13.92
N LEU A 164 18.46 2.94 13.84
CA LEU A 164 18.65 4.16 14.61
C LEU A 164 18.69 5.36 13.66
N PRO A 165 17.62 6.19 13.62
CA PRO A 165 17.56 7.36 12.76
C PRO A 165 18.77 8.28 12.95
N GLY A 166 19.33 8.76 11.84
CA GLY A 166 20.51 9.63 11.85
C GLY A 166 21.85 8.91 12.04
N ILE A 167 21.86 7.71 12.64
CA ILE A 167 23.08 6.88 12.80
C ILE A 167 23.21 5.92 11.62
N ASP A 168 22.13 5.18 11.32
CA ASP A 168 22.14 4.14 10.30
C ASP A 168 21.66 4.63 8.93
N SER A 169 21.26 5.90 8.82
CA SER A 169 20.58 6.44 7.65
C SER A 169 21.39 6.33 6.36
N ASP A 170 22.66 6.69 6.41
CA ASP A 170 23.53 6.66 5.22
C ASP A 170 23.85 5.22 4.79
N ASP A 171 24.15 4.34 5.74
CA ASP A 171 24.44 2.94 5.45
C ASP A 171 23.21 2.21 4.91
N TRP A 172 22.04 2.50 5.49
CA TRP A 172 20.79 1.95 4.98
C TRP A 172 20.46 2.45 3.59
N LEU A 173 20.63 3.74 3.29
CA LEU A 173 20.42 4.30 1.94
C LEU A 173 21.34 3.65 0.89
N GLN A 174 22.61 3.43 1.25
CA GLN A 174 23.54 2.72 0.38
C GLN A 174 23.05 1.29 0.07
N LEU A 175 22.59 0.56 1.10
CA LEU A 175 22.00 -0.77 0.94
C LEU A 175 20.75 -0.71 0.06
N ASN A 176 19.79 0.17 0.39
CA ASN A 176 18.53 0.32 -0.34
C ASN A 176 18.80 0.60 -1.83
N ASN A 177 19.60 1.61 -2.14
CA ASN A 177 19.89 2.01 -3.50
C ASN A 177 20.69 0.95 -4.28
N LYS A 178 21.49 0.15 -3.59
CA LYS A 178 22.19 -1.01 -4.19
C LYS A 178 21.22 -2.13 -4.56
N VAL A 179 20.30 -2.47 -3.64
CA VAL A 179 19.34 -3.57 -3.82
C VAL A 179 18.28 -3.21 -4.84
N PHE A 180 17.77 -1.99 -4.77
CA PHE A 180 16.65 -1.51 -5.58
C PHE A 180 17.08 -0.61 -6.75
N LYS A 181 18.34 -0.71 -7.23
CA LYS A 181 18.90 0.16 -8.28
C LYS A 181 18.05 0.29 -9.54
N ASP A 182 17.35 -0.78 -9.89
CA ASP A 182 16.51 -0.87 -11.11
C ASP A 182 15.00 -0.79 -10.76
N HIS A 183 14.65 -0.53 -9.49
CA HIS A 183 13.26 -0.47 -9.05
C HIS A 183 12.67 0.92 -9.30
N PRO A 184 11.46 1.03 -9.92
CA PRO A 184 10.92 2.31 -10.37
C PRO A 184 10.52 3.27 -9.24
N GLU A 185 10.32 2.78 -8.01
CA GLU A 185 9.83 3.57 -6.88
C GLU A 185 10.78 3.58 -5.67
N GLN A 186 11.69 2.61 -5.55
CA GLN A 186 12.59 2.46 -4.39
C GLN A 186 14.05 2.68 -4.74
N GLY A 187 14.39 2.80 -6.02
CA GLY A 187 15.75 3.07 -6.46
C GLY A 187 16.10 4.56 -6.41
N GLY A 188 17.36 4.86 -6.05
CA GLY A 188 17.88 6.22 -6.11
C GLY A 188 17.38 7.18 -5.02
N TRP A 189 16.90 6.66 -3.90
CA TRP A 189 16.47 7.49 -2.77
C TRP A 189 17.60 8.39 -2.26
N GLN A 190 17.22 9.60 -1.87
CA GLN A 190 18.07 10.57 -1.18
C GLN A 190 17.78 10.56 0.31
N ILE A 191 18.62 11.22 1.10
CA ILE A 191 18.39 11.35 2.54
C ILE A 191 17.07 12.09 2.85
N SER A 192 16.64 13.00 1.98
CA SER A 192 15.35 13.66 2.09
C SER A 192 14.18 12.69 2.01
N ASP A 193 14.26 11.68 1.12
CA ASP A 193 13.20 10.70 0.91
C ASP A 193 13.06 9.79 2.14
N LEU A 194 14.19 9.34 2.70
CA LEU A 194 14.20 8.61 3.96
C LEU A 194 13.63 9.45 5.11
N ASN A 195 14.03 10.73 5.21
CA ASN A 195 13.55 11.61 6.26
C ASN A 195 12.03 11.88 6.15
N HIS A 196 11.49 12.02 4.94
CA HIS A 196 10.04 12.11 4.73
C HIS A 196 9.34 10.87 5.28
N ARG A 197 9.83 9.67 4.97
CA ARG A 197 9.25 8.41 5.47
C ARG A 197 9.35 8.25 7.00
N ILE A 198 10.45 8.68 7.59
CA ILE A 198 10.65 8.65 9.05
C ILE A 198 9.74 9.66 9.77
N SER A 199 9.34 10.74 9.09
CA SER A 199 8.43 11.75 9.65
C SER A 199 6.95 11.40 9.55
N GLU A 200 6.59 10.31 8.87
CA GLU A 200 5.21 9.84 8.77
C GLU A 200 4.69 9.32 10.11
N ASP A 201 3.42 9.54 10.40
CA ASP A 201 2.78 9.19 11.67
C ASP A 201 2.82 7.66 11.96
N TRP A 202 2.92 6.84 10.92
CA TRP A 202 3.00 5.37 11.05
C TRP A 202 4.42 4.85 11.32
N PHE A 203 5.44 5.69 11.27
CA PHE A 203 6.82 5.26 11.48
C PHE A 203 7.06 4.80 12.91
N ASP A 204 7.61 3.61 13.06
CA ASP A 204 8.10 3.09 14.33
C ASP A 204 9.51 2.51 14.15
N GLU A 205 10.50 3.15 14.77
CA GLU A 205 11.90 2.71 14.73
C GLU A 205 12.11 1.28 15.24
N LYS A 206 11.26 0.81 16.17
CA LYS A 206 11.32 -0.56 16.70
C LYS A 206 10.87 -1.60 15.68
N GLY A 207 10.05 -1.21 14.72
CA GLY A 207 9.59 -2.05 13.61
C GLY A 207 10.47 -1.97 12.36
N PHE A 208 11.56 -1.21 12.43
CA PHE A 208 12.54 -1.12 11.36
C PHE A 208 13.83 -1.82 11.80
N PHE A 209 14.18 -2.93 11.16
CA PHE A 209 15.32 -3.76 11.51
C PHE A 209 16.42 -3.66 10.48
N ILE A 210 17.67 -3.64 10.94
CA ILE A 210 18.87 -3.80 10.12
C ILE A 210 19.65 -5.02 10.55
N VAL A 211 20.40 -5.55 9.61
CA VAL A 211 21.31 -6.68 9.81
C VAL A 211 22.74 -6.21 9.58
N GLU A 212 23.56 -6.43 10.57
CA GLU A 212 24.97 -6.12 10.51
C GLU A 212 25.83 -7.38 10.49
N LYS A 213 26.90 -7.31 9.71
CA LYS A 213 28.03 -8.22 9.78
C LYS A 213 29.32 -7.44 9.60
N ASN A 214 30.29 -7.62 10.52
CA ASN A 214 31.57 -6.90 10.50
C ASN A 214 31.42 -5.37 10.45
N ASN A 215 30.47 -4.81 11.19
CA ASN A 215 30.11 -3.38 11.20
C ASN A 215 29.62 -2.83 9.85
N GLN A 216 29.12 -3.67 8.97
CA GLN A 216 28.51 -3.30 7.72
C GLN A 216 27.03 -3.67 7.72
N VAL A 217 26.16 -2.76 7.33
CA VAL A 217 24.73 -3.03 7.09
C VAL A 217 24.59 -3.85 5.81
N ILE A 218 24.10 -5.08 5.93
CA ILE A 218 24.02 -6.05 4.83
C ILE A 218 22.57 -6.44 4.46
N ALA A 219 21.61 -6.12 5.33
CA ALA A 219 20.20 -6.35 5.05
C ALA A 219 19.34 -5.48 5.96
N SER A 220 18.08 -5.31 5.59
CA SER A 220 17.08 -4.62 6.39
C SER A 220 15.67 -5.13 6.13
N THR A 221 14.76 -4.93 7.09
CA THR A 221 13.32 -5.03 6.87
C THR A 221 12.62 -3.94 7.67
N TRP A 222 11.63 -3.33 7.05
CA TRP A 222 10.85 -2.23 7.63
C TRP A 222 9.38 -2.63 7.66
N THR A 223 8.72 -2.47 8.80
CA THR A 223 7.29 -2.75 8.96
C THR A 223 6.48 -1.47 8.98
N LYS A 224 5.23 -1.55 8.54
CA LYS A 224 4.23 -0.49 8.62
C LYS A 224 2.95 -1.06 9.23
N VAL A 225 2.25 -0.26 10.03
CA VAL A 225 0.94 -0.65 10.58
C VAL A 225 -0.12 0.27 9.99
N HIS A 226 -1.17 -0.31 9.43
CA HIS A 226 -2.32 0.40 8.87
C HIS A 226 -3.51 0.33 9.83
N GLY A 227 -4.22 1.43 10.00
CA GLY A 227 -5.47 1.46 10.80
C GLY A 227 -5.29 1.53 12.32
N ALA A 228 -4.08 1.79 12.84
CA ALA A 228 -3.78 1.81 14.27
C ALA A 228 -3.97 3.17 14.95
N HIS A 229 -4.45 4.20 14.28
CA HIS A 229 -4.58 5.53 14.87
C HIS A 229 -5.84 5.63 15.74
N SER A 230 -5.66 5.61 17.05
CA SER A 230 -6.65 6.09 18.00
C SER A 230 -6.69 7.61 17.93
N HIS A 231 -7.60 8.18 17.17
CA HIS A 231 -7.91 9.59 17.29
C HIS A 231 -8.71 9.80 18.58
N ASP A 232 -8.10 10.45 19.57
CA ASP A 232 -8.76 10.95 20.75
C ASP A 232 -9.62 12.15 20.34
N HIS A 233 -10.80 11.88 19.82
CA HIS A 233 -11.85 12.89 19.67
C HIS A 233 -12.51 13.02 21.04
N GLY A 234 -12.11 14.02 21.83
CA GLY A 234 -12.66 14.35 23.14
C GLY A 234 -14.19 14.40 23.14
N GLY A 235 -14.84 13.27 23.42
CA GLY A 235 -16.29 13.09 23.51
C GLY A 235 -16.64 11.61 23.64
N GLU A 236 -16.97 11.20 24.84
CA GLU A 236 -17.67 9.99 25.31
C GLU A 236 -17.65 8.71 24.43
N GLU A 237 -16.91 7.72 24.96
CA GLU A 237 -17.11 6.28 24.84
C GLU A 237 -17.48 5.68 23.47
N SER A 238 -16.48 5.47 22.64
CA SER A 238 -16.37 4.22 21.86
C SER A 238 -14.93 3.98 21.44
N SER A 239 -14.10 3.46 22.33
CA SER A 239 -12.83 2.85 21.92
C SER A 239 -13.14 1.52 21.25
N HIS A 240 -13.52 1.56 19.99
CA HIS A 240 -13.56 0.36 19.17
C HIS A 240 -12.14 0.10 18.67
N ALA A 241 -11.51 -0.95 19.23
CA ALA A 241 -10.27 -1.46 18.68
C ALA A 241 -10.54 -1.93 17.23
N HIS A 242 -10.05 -1.18 16.26
CA HIS A 242 -10.21 -1.51 14.85
C HIS A 242 -9.17 -2.57 14.47
N PRO A 243 -9.51 -3.55 13.63
CA PRO A 243 -8.53 -4.50 13.13
C PRO A 243 -7.50 -3.72 12.29
N ALA A 244 -6.33 -3.54 12.88
CA ALA A 244 -5.18 -3.03 12.17
C ALA A 244 -4.50 -4.18 11.40
N ILE A 245 -3.88 -3.89 10.27
CA ILE A 245 -3.08 -4.86 9.53
C ILE A 245 -1.62 -4.43 9.52
N GLY A 246 -0.71 -5.40 9.71
CA GLY A 246 0.71 -5.17 9.60
C GLY A 246 1.21 -5.36 8.18
N GLU A 247 2.10 -4.52 7.72
CA GLU A 247 2.76 -4.67 6.44
C GLU A 247 4.28 -4.87 6.63
N ILE A 248 4.84 -5.83 5.90
CA ILE A 248 6.28 -5.87 5.64
C ILE A 248 6.51 -4.94 4.46
N TYR A 249 6.88 -3.69 4.79
CA TYR A 249 6.89 -2.57 3.84
C TYR A 249 8.07 -2.60 2.88
N ILE A 250 9.29 -2.69 3.40
CA ILE A 250 10.52 -2.80 2.59
C ILE A 250 11.40 -3.90 3.18
N THR A 251 11.87 -4.82 2.33
CA THR A 251 12.89 -5.80 2.72
C THR A 251 14.02 -5.77 1.70
N ALA A 252 15.23 -5.52 2.17
CA ALA A 252 16.44 -5.49 1.36
C ALA A 252 17.48 -6.47 1.90
N VAL A 253 18.08 -7.27 1.02
CA VAL A 253 19.23 -8.12 1.34
C VAL A 253 20.29 -7.85 0.28
N ASP A 254 21.48 -7.48 0.70
CA ASP A 254 22.61 -7.27 -0.21
C ASP A 254 22.85 -8.54 -1.05
N PRO A 255 22.90 -8.46 -2.37
CA PRO A 255 23.10 -9.61 -3.25
C PRO A 255 24.30 -10.49 -2.88
N ALA A 256 25.35 -9.92 -2.29
CA ALA A 256 26.52 -10.67 -1.82
C ALA A 256 26.24 -11.60 -0.63
N TYR A 257 25.11 -11.40 0.07
CA TYR A 257 24.72 -12.16 1.26
C TYR A 257 23.43 -12.96 1.07
N THR A 258 22.97 -13.13 -0.16
CA THR A 258 21.80 -13.98 -0.48
C THR A 258 22.12 -15.45 -0.24
N GLY A 259 21.09 -16.25 0.05
CA GLY A 259 21.24 -17.70 0.31
C GLY A 259 21.71 -18.05 1.73
N LEU A 260 22.01 -17.09 2.59
CA LEU A 260 22.44 -17.29 3.97
C LEU A 260 21.30 -17.35 5.00
N GLY A 261 20.04 -17.38 4.56
CA GLY A 261 18.87 -17.42 5.43
C GLY A 261 18.48 -16.06 6.04
N ILE A 262 19.19 -14.98 5.70
CA ILE A 262 18.98 -13.63 6.27
C ILE A 262 17.56 -13.11 5.95
N GLY A 263 17.11 -13.23 4.71
CA GLY A 263 15.76 -12.82 4.33
C GLY A 263 14.67 -13.54 5.12
N LYS A 264 14.83 -14.85 5.35
CA LYS A 264 13.92 -15.63 6.20
C LYS A 264 13.95 -15.15 7.65
N ALA A 265 15.13 -14.91 8.22
CA ALA A 265 15.27 -14.40 9.58
C ALA A 265 14.62 -13.03 9.74
N LEU A 266 14.85 -12.11 8.81
CA LEU A 266 14.24 -10.78 8.81
C LEU A 266 12.71 -10.82 8.71
N THR A 267 12.17 -11.61 7.77
CA THR A 267 10.72 -11.76 7.61
C THR A 267 10.09 -12.28 8.90
N ILE A 268 10.67 -13.33 9.52
CA ILE A 268 10.18 -13.86 10.79
C ILE A 268 10.31 -12.84 11.92
N THR A 269 11.39 -12.06 11.97
CA THR A 269 11.56 -10.98 12.94
C THR A 269 10.47 -9.93 12.80
N ALA A 270 10.17 -9.49 11.56
CA ALA A 270 9.09 -8.55 11.27
C ALA A 270 7.72 -9.12 11.68
N LEU A 271 7.40 -10.38 11.34
CA LEU A 271 6.15 -11.02 11.73
C LEU A 271 5.98 -11.11 13.25
N ASN A 272 7.06 -11.46 13.99
CA ASN A 272 7.03 -11.50 15.44
C ASN A 272 6.82 -10.10 16.04
N TYR A 273 7.43 -9.08 15.47
CA TYR A 273 7.21 -7.70 15.87
C TYR A 273 5.75 -7.28 15.66
N LEU A 274 5.18 -7.50 14.47
CA LEU A 274 3.77 -7.19 14.17
C LEU A 274 2.82 -7.93 15.11
N LYS A 275 3.09 -9.21 15.40
CA LYS A 275 2.33 -9.98 16.41
C LYS A 275 2.45 -9.38 17.80
N TYR A 276 3.65 -8.94 18.20
CA TYR A 276 3.88 -8.28 19.49
C TYR A 276 3.10 -6.96 19.60
N GLN A 277 2.87 -6.26 18.49
CA GLN A 277 2.00 -5.08 18.41
C GLN A 277 0.50 -5.42 18.52
N GLY A 278 0.15 -6.69 18.69
CA GLY A 278 -1.24 -7.13 18.85
C GLY A 278 -2.00 -7.39 17.54
N LEU A 279 -1.30 -7.40 16.42
CA LEU A 279 -1.91 -7.65 15.11
C LEU A 279 -2.18 -9.14 14.90
N THR A 280 -3.24 -9.46 14.17
CA THR A 280 -3.65 -10.83 13.83
C THR A 280 -3.17 -11.27 12.45
N ASP A 281 -2.95 -10.32 11.56
CA ASP A 281 -2.61 -10.57 10.18
C ASP A 281 -1.50 -9.64 9.69
N ALA A 282 -0.72 -10.13 8.73
CA ALA A 282 0.30 -9.38 8.04
C ALA A 282 0.14 -9.52 6.54
N MET A 283 0.50 -8.46 5.83
CA MET A 283 0.56 -8.44 4.37
C MET A 283 1.93 -7.97 3.88
N LEU A 284 2.18 -8.16 2.61
CA LEU A 284 3.29 -7.59 1.87
C LEU A 284 2.94 -7.45 0.40
N TYR A 285 3.69 -6.59 -0.27
CA TYR A 285 3.68 -6.50 -1.72
C TYR A 285 5.00 -7.03 -2.28
N VAL A 286 4.92 -7.79 -3.36
CA VAL A 286 6.09 -8.39 -4.02
C VAL A 286 5.92 -8.37 -5.53
N ASP A 287 6.97 -7.99 -6.25
CA ASP A 287 6.95 -8.04 -7.70
C ASP A 287 6.74 -9.46 -8.22
N PHE A 288 5.86 -9.60 -9.21
CA PHE A 288 5.55 -10.89 -9.85
C PHE A 288 6.80 -11.61 -10.39
N ASP A 289 7.80 -10.85 -10.79
CA ASP A 289 9.05 -11.39 -11.33
C ASP A 289 10.09 -11.75 -10.26
N ASN A 290 9.88 -11.35 -9.00
CA ASN A 290 10.80 -11.64 -7.90
C ASN A 290 10.60 -13.07 -7.35
N LYS A 291 11.03 -14.07 -8.13
CA LYS A 291 10.85 -15.49 -7.77
C LYS A 291 11.53 -15.89 -6.47
N VAL A 292 12.64 -15.22 -6.11
CA VAL A 292 13.36 -15.50 -4.86
C VAL A 292 12.52 -15.10 -3.65
N ALA A 293 11.96 -13.91 -3.67
CA ALA A 293 11.09 -13.44 -2.60
C ALA A 293 9.78 -14.23 -2.53
N LEU A 294 9.16 -14.52 -3.69
CA LEU A 294 7.94 -15.32 -3.75
C LEU A 294 8.13 -16.70 -3.11
N ASN A 295 9.20 -17.43 -3.47
CA ASN A 295 9.50 -18.73 -2.87
C ASN A 295 9.74 -18.64 -1.36
N LEU A 296 10.35 -17.53 -0.88
CA LEU A 296 10.53 -17.30 0.53
C LEU A 296 9.17 -17.12 1.23
N TYR A 297 8.32 -16.24 0.72
CA TYR A 297 7.03 -15.94 1.34
C TYR A 297 6.08 -17.13 1.32
N ASP A 298 6.02 -17.89 0.21
CA ASP A 298 5.30 -19.16 0.14
C ASP A 298 5.80 -20.15 1.22
N SER A 299 7.12 -20.28 1.40
CA SER A 299 7.72 -21.16 2.42
C SER A 299 7.37 -20.74 3.85
N LEU A 300 7.03 -19.48 4.06
CA LEU A 300 6.61 -18.91 5.34
C LEU A 300 5.09 -18.95 5.55
N GLY A 301 4.33 -19.44 4.56
CA GLY A 301 2.88 -19.60 4.62
C GLY A 301 2.11 -18.29 4.31
N PHE A 302 2.69 -17.40 3.52
CA PHE A 302 1.92 -16.34 2.90
C PHE A 302 1.11 -16.90 1.74
N GLU A 303 -0.10 -16.40 1.59
CA GLU A 303 -1.03 -16.76 0.51
C GLU A 303 -1.29 -15.56 -0.39
N LEU A 304 -1.50 -15.80 -1.68
CA LEU A 304 -1.84 -14.76 -2.64
C LEU A 304 -3.22 -14.17 -2.31
N SER A 305 -3.28 -12.86 -2.09
CA SER A 305 -4.52 -12.12 -1.84
C SER A 305 -5.02 -11.40 -3.09
N SER A 306 -4.15 -10.68 -3.79
CA SER A 306 -4.49 -10.03 -5.05
C SER A 306 -3.30 -9.96 -5.99
N LYS A 307 -3.61 -9.67 -7.27
CA LYS A 307 -2.63 -9.35 -8.31
C LYS A 307 -2.97 -7.98 -8.86
N ASP A 308 -2.08 -7.05 -8.65
CA ASP A 308 -2.30 -5.66 -8.93
C ASP A 308 -1.34 -5.16 -10.00
N VAL A 309 -1.79 -4.19 -10.77
CA VAL A 309 -0.99 -3.56 -11.81
C VAL A 309 -0.88 -2.09 -11.53
N LEU A 310 0.35 -1.63 -11.46
CA LEU A 310 0.67 -0.22 -11.34
C LEU A 310 0.95 0.37 -12.72
N TYR A 311 0.23 1.42 -13.01
CA TYR A 311 0.42 2.27 -14.17
C TYR A 311 0.94 3.64 -13.76
N ARG A 312 1.66 4.32 -14.65
CA ARG A 312 2.11 5.69 -14.46
C ARG A 312 1.76 6.52 -15.69
N LEU A 313 1.26 7.72 -15.46
CA LEU A 313 1.10 8.74 -16.49
C LEU A 313 2.42 9.47 -16.64
N GLU A 314 3.09 9.31 -17.77
CA GLU A 314 4.32 10.04 -18.04
C GLU A 314 4.07 11.52 -18.36
N ALA A 315 5.04 12.37 -17.96
CA ALA A 315 4.92 13.83 -18.02
C ALA A 315 5.03 14.39 -19.45
#